data_b176d5ab625853135df21d536daaa2be
#
_entry.id   b176d5ab625853135df21d536daaa2be
#
_cell.length_a   1.000
_cell.length_b   1.000
_cell.length_c   1.000
_cell.angle_alpha   90.00
_cell.angle_beta   90.00
_cell.angle_gamma   90.00
#
_symmetry.space_group_name_H-M   'P 1'
#
loop_
_entity.id
_entity.type
_entity.pdbx_description
1 polymer ?
#
loop_
_entity_poly.entity_id
_entity_poly.type
_entity_poly.pdbx_seq_one_letter_code
_entity_poly.pdbx_strand_id
1 'polypeptide(L)'
;MTSPLVVLLGEVLFNKHREKVDVSSLAGDGKVVGLYFSAHWCAPCREYTPILSNFYNSFNGEGGGGKRLEIVFVSSDKTEQHCEEYFTQHMPWLLLPFSERNIKTKLCKRFKVTGIPTLVLINSMSGQMITNNGRLQMLDDLTGQHFPWYPKPFNEIIGGKLLKQGEEVQAEKELKGKVVGIYFSAHWCPPCKAFTRVLTDMYRRLQGCNTEFEFVFCSTDRTQEAFESYYSHMPWLALPYDDPRCKELSKMFVISGIPTLVLLDETGKVITLEGRAMTAQDPEGLDFPWYPTPLLELDDSATTAINEEACLILFADIEGDDDVIQAKELLLPVAREYTEKAEASEKDCSLRFFIGGDEEMVDNLREFLRIDEDSLPLLLILDIPEQRMVRCQEREITRDIIRDFIEKYLANQLKYETLEGL
;
A
#
# COMPACT_ATOMS: atom_id res chain seq x y z
N MET A 1 3.40 -3.06 -29.70
CA MET A 1 3.30 -2.64 -28.28
C MET A 1 4.21 -3.55 -27.47
N THR A 2 5.07 -2.99 -26.64
CA THR A 2 5.98 -3.78 -25.78
C THR A 2 5.13 -4.51 -24.73
N SER A 3 5.41 -5.81 -24.51
CA SER A 3 4.69 -6.61 -23.49
C SER A 3 4.87 -5.98 -22.10
N PRO A 4 3.83 -5.89 -21.26
CA PRO A 4 3.94 -5.40 -19.88
C PRO A 4 5.01 -6.14 -19.06
N LEU A 5 5.19 -7.44 -19.28
CA LEU A 5 6.25 -8.20 -18.62
C LEU A 5 7.64 -7.78 -19.05
N VAL A 6 7.84 -7.39 -20.33
CA VAL A 6 9.13 -6.89 -20.82
C VAL A 6 9.48 -5.55 -20.16
N VAL A 7 8.50 -4.70 -19.94
CA VAL A 7 8.69 -3.44 -19.19
C VAL A 7 9.13 -3.72 -17.74
N LEU A 8 8.60 -4.78 -17.13
CA LEU A 8 8.89 -5.15 -15.74
C LEU A 8 10.21 -5.88 -15.55
N LEU A 9 10.52 -6.83 -16.44
CA LEU A 9 11.58 -7.84 -16.25
C LEU A 9 12.75 -7.70 -17.23
N GLY A 10 12.67 -6.73 -18.18
CA GLY A 10 13.60 -6.67 -19.30
C GLY A 10 13.25 -7.69 -20.38
N GLU A 11 14.14 -7.86 -21.36
CA GLU A 11 13.88 -8.70 -22.53
C GLU A 11 14.21 -10.18 -22.27
N VAL A 12 15.18 -10.47 -21.39
CA VAL A 12 15.81 -11.79 -21.28
C VAL A 12 15.89 -12.27 -19.84
N LEU A 13 15.48 -13.52 -19.62
CA LEU A 13 15.73 -14.30 -18.40
C LEU A 13 16.63 -15.50 -18.72
N PHE A 14 17.13 -16.18 -17.70
CA PHE A 14 17.90 -17.42 -17.86
C PHE A 14 17.16 -18.62 -17.28
N ASN A 15 17.18 -19.76 -17.98
CA ASN A 15 16.76 -21.01 -17.41
C ASN A 15 17.92 -21.67 -16.62
N LYS A 16 17.66 -22.82 -15.97
CA LYS A 16 18.67 -23.54 -15.19
C LYS A 16 19.90 -24.03 -15.99
N HIS A 17 19.79 -24.05 -17.33
CA HIS A 17 20.89 -24.41 -18.24
C HIS A 17 21.61 -23.19 -18.78
N ARG A 18 21.30 -21.97 -18.26
CA ARG A 18 21.87 -20.70 -18.71
C ARG A 18 21.48 -20.31 -20.12
N GLU A 19 20.46 -20.92 -20.66
CA GLU A 19 19.89 -20.53 -21.94
C GLU A 19 18.98 -19.31 -21.75
N LYS A 20 19.04 -18.40 -22.73
CA LYS A 20 18.22 -17.20 -22.75
C LYS A 20 16.76 -17.56 -23.06
N VAL A 21 15.85 -17.01 -22.27
CA VAL A 21 14.40 -17.12 -22.45
C VAL A 21 13.84 -15.71 -22.65
N ASP A 22 13.14 -15.50 -23.75
CA ASP A 22 12.47 -14.25 -24.05
C ASP A 22 11.29 -14.04 -23.06
N VAL A 23 11.29 -12.88 -22.38
CA VAL A 23 10.25 -12.54 -21.41
C VAL A 23 8.86 -12.48 -22.05
N SER A 24 8.77 -12.09 -23.33
CA SER A 24 7.48 -12.04 -24.05
C SER A 24 6.80 -13.40 -24.16
N SER A 25 7.59 -14.49 -24.12
CA SER A 25 7.08 -15.88 -24.19
C SER A 25 6.31 -16.32 -22.94
N LEU A 26 6.46 -15.59 -21.82
CA LEU A 26 5.76 -15.89 -20.57
C LEU A 26 4.31 -15.44 -20.60
N ALA A 27 3.95 -14.51 -21.50
CA ALA A 27 2.59 -14.00 -21.62
C ALA A 27 1.65 -15.11 -22.12
N GLY A 28 0.44 -15.15 -21.58
CA GLY A 28 -0.59 -16.08 -21.99
C GLY A 28 -1.83 -15.98 -21.14
N ASP A 29 -2.99 -16.24 -21.75
CA ASP A 29 -4.25 -16.20 -21.03
C ASP A 29 -4.29 -17.22 -19.89
N GLY A 30 -4.71 -16.78 -18.71
CA GLY A 30 -4.73 -17.59 -17.48
C GLY A 30 -3.38 -17.97 -16.90
N LYS A 31 -2.27 -17.49 -17.48
CA LYS A 31 -0.92 -17.70 -16.92
C LYS A 31 -0.58 -16.66 -15.87
N VAL A 32 0.18 -17.10 -14.88
CA VAL A 32 0.66 -16.29 -13.76
C VAL A 32 2.19 -16.36 -13.71
N VAL A 33 2.82 -15.24 -13.43
CA VAL A 33 4.26 -15.16 -13.17
C VAL A 33 4.47 -14.89 -11.67
N GLY A 34 5.23 -15.76 -11.01
CA GLY A 34 5.66 -15.59 -9.63
C GLY A 34 7.03 -14.94 -9.57
N LEU A 35 7.14 -13.77 -8.95
CA LEU A 35 8.42 -13.14 -8.67
C LEU A 35 8.91 -13.59 -7.30
N TYR A 36 9.94 -14.43 -7.27
CA TYR A 36 10.48 -15.00 -6.05
C TYR A 36 11.72 -14.23 -5.59
N PHE A 37 11.54 -13.36 -4.61
CA PHE A 37 12.63 -12.61 -3.96
C PHE A 37 13.26 -13.46 -2.87
N SER A 38 14.54 -13.80 -3.04
CA SER A 38 15.23 -14.71 -2.15
C SER A 38 16.75 -14.53 -2.21
N ALA A 39 17.50 -15.23 -1.33
CA ALA A 39 18.95 -15.24 -1.35
C ALA A 39 19.52 -16.49 -0.67
N HIS A 40 20.71 -16.93 -1.11
CA HIS A 40 21.43 -18.07 -0.54
C HIS A 40 21.76 -17.90 0.96
N TRP A 41 22.17 -16.69 1.38
CA TRP A 41 22.53 -16.39 2.77
C TRP A 41 21.33 -16.39 3.75
N CYS A 42 20.11 -16.31 3.24
CA CYS A 42 18.88 -16.21 4.03
C CYS A 42 18.42 -17.62 4.47
N ALA A 43 18.50 -17.95 5.76
CA ALA A 43 18.09 -19.25 6.27
C ALA A 43 16.61 -19.58 6.02
N PRO A 44 15.63 -18.69 6.30
CA PRO A 44 14.23 -18.94 5.96
C PRO A 44 13.98 -19.15 4.46
N CYS A 45 14.82 -18.54 3.61
CA CYS A 45 14.74 -18.74 2.17
C CYS A 45 15.13 -20.16 1.78
N ARG A 46 16.23 -20.68 2.34
CA ARG A 46 16.69 -22.04 2.08
C ARG A 46 15.71 -23.11 2.55
N GLU A 47 14.93 -22.84 3.59
CA GLU A 47 13.86 -23.73 4.06
C GLU A 47 12.64 -23.70 3.13
N TYR A 48 12.29 -22.52 2.63
CA TYR A 48 11.10 -22.34 1.79
C TYR A 48 11.32 -22.77 0.33
N THR A 49 12.49 -22.55 -0.26
CA THR A 49 12.78 -22.87 -1.67
C THR A 49 12.47 -24.32 -2.06
N PRO A 50 12.83 -25.37 -1.27
CA PRO A 50 12.47 -26.75 -1.61
C PRO A 50 10.94 -26.98 -1.63
N ILE A 51 10.20 -26.35 -0.72
CA ILE A 51 8.74 -26.46 -0.66
C ILE A 51 8.12 -25.83 -1.91
N LEU A 52 8.59 -24.65 -2.28
CA LEU A 52 8.15 -23.96 -3.49
C LEU A 52 8.51 -24.75 -4.76
N SER A 53 9.69 -25.38 -4.80
CA SER A 53 10.11 -26.21 -5.93
C SER A 53 9.23 -27.45 -6.10
N ASN A 54 8.88 -28.11 -5.00
CA ASN A 54 7.96 -29.26 -5.03
C ASN A 54 6.56 -28.80 -5.49
N PHE A 55 6.05 -27.70 -4.96
CA PHE A 55 4.78 -27.14 -5.42
C PHE A 55 4.79 -26.81 -6.92
N TYR A 56 5.81 -26.08 -7.39
CA TYR A 56 5.95 -25.71 -8.80
C TYR A 56 5.94 -26.93 -9.74
N ASN A 57 6.68 -27.96 -9.40
CA ASN A 57 6.76 -29.18 -10.21
C ASN A 57 5.44 -29.97 -10.22
N SER A 58 4.82 -30.16 -9.05
CA SER A 58 3.53 -30.86 -8.95
C SER A 58 2.37 -30.09 -9.59
N PHE A 59 2.34 -28.76 -9.38
CA PHE A 59 1.27 -27.91 -9.89
C PHE A 59 1.27 -27.77 -11.42
N ASN A 60 2.44 -27.68 -12.04
CA ASN A 60 2.56 -27.58 -13.50
C ASN A 60 2.46 -28.96 -14.20
N GLY A 61 2.60 -30.08 -13.46
CA GLY A 61 2.48 -31.46 -13.98
C GLY A 61 3.61 -31.86 -14.92
N GLU A 62 3.77 -33.19 -15.12
CA GLU A 62 4.72 -33.76 -16.08
C GLU A 62 4.16 -33.86 -17.51
N GLY A 63 2.93 -33.43 -17.75
CA GLY A 63 2.21 -33.63 -19.00
C GLY A 63 1.77 -32.35 -19.69
N GLY A 64 2.47 -31.90 -20.69
CA GLY A 64 2.11 -31.21 -21.95
C GLY A 64 0.98 -30.16 -22.03
N GLY A 65 0.23 -29.91 -21.00
CA GLY A 65 -0.71 -28.78 -20.89
C GLY A 65 0.04 -27.57 -20.35
N GLY A 66 0.17 -26.50 -21.11
CA GLY A 66 1.05 -25.36 -20.87
C GLY A 66 1.09 -24.92 -19.39
N LYS A 67 2.29 -24.59 -18.90
CA LYS A 67 2.52 -24.14 -17.52
C LYS A 67 1.57 -23.00 -17.16
N ARG A 68 0.83 -23.16 -16.06
CA ARG A 68 -0.06 -22.14 -15.50
C ARG A 68 0.71 -21.14 -14.62
N LEU A 69 1.78 -21.57 -13.99
CA LEU A 69 2.65 -20.78 -13.15
C LEU A 69 4.09 -20.86 -13.68
N GLU A 70 4.67 -19.71 -14.04
CA GLU A 70 6.11 -19.60 -14.20
C GLU A 70 6.68 -18.77 -13.05
N ILE A 71 7.88 -19.10 -12.56
CA ILE A 71 8.54 -18.38 -11.50
C ILE A 71 9.80 -17.73 -12.03
N VAL A 72 10.08 -16.50 -11.58
CA VAL A 72 11.31 -15.77 -11.85
C VAL A 72 12.00 -15.48 -10.51
N PHE A 73 13.19 -16.06 -10.34
CA PHE A 73 14.02 -15.77 -9.17
C PHE A 73 14.64 -14.39 -9.30
N VAL A 74 14.41 -13.54 -8.30
CA VAL A 74 14.97 -12.20 -8.15
C VAL A 74 15.92 -12.22 -6.96
N SER A 75 17.23 -12.34 -7.25
CA SER A 75 18.24 -12.57 -6.22
C SER A 75 18.54 -11.33 -5.39
N SER A 76 18.61 -11.52 -4.07
CA SER A 76 19.15 -10.58 -3.09
C SER A 76 20.55 -10.98 -2.59
N ASP A 77 21.23 -11.86 -3.30
CA ASP A 77 22.62 -12.22 -3.01
C ASP A 77 23.57 -11.04 -3.24
N LYS A 78 24.70 -11.07 -2.53
CA LYS A 78 25.74 -10.03 -2.62
C LYS A 78 26.66 -10.25 -3.84
N THR A 79 26.79 -11.49 -4.31
CA THR A 79 27.65 -11.85 -5.44
C THR A 79 26.89 -12.71 -6.44
N GLU A 80 27.29 -12.60 -7.71
CA GLU A 80 26.73 -13.41 -8.78
C GLU A 80 26.97 -14.89 -8.55
N GLN A 81 28.14 -15.27 -8.04
CA GLN A 81 28.48 -16.65 -7.73
C GLN A 81 27.48 -17.29 -6.77
N HIS A 82 27.16 -16.63 -5.65
CA HIS A 82 26.18 -17.14 -4.68
C HIS A 82 24.77 -17.25 -5.26
N CYS A 83 24.39 -16.29 -6.09
CA CYS A 83 23.13 -16.32 -6.82
C CYS A 83 23.04 -17.55 -7.74
N GLU A 84 24.10 -17.79 -8.52
CA GLU A 84 24.16 -18.90 -9.47
C GLU A 84 24.18 -20.27 -8.81
N GLU A 85 24.99 -20.44 -7.78
CA GLU A 85 25.05 -21.67 -6.99
C GLU A 85 23.68 -22.02 -6.42
N TYR A 86 23.02 -21.04 -5.79
CA TYR A 86 21.71 -21.23 -5.20
C TYR A 86 20.63 -21.55 -6.23
N PHE A 87 20.61 -20.82 -7.34
CA PHE A 87 19.68 -21.02 -8.44
C PHE A 87 19.84 -22.41 -9.07
N THR A 88 21.06 -22.76 -9.47
CA THR A 88 21.32 -24.00 -10.20
C THR A 88 21.03 -25.25 -9.38
N GLN A 89 21.31 -25.19 -8.07
CA GLN A 89 21.14 -26.35 -7.18
C GLN A 89 19.70 -26.60 -6.74
N HIS A 90 18.87 -25.52 -6.64
CA HIS A 90 17.59 -25.60 -5.92
C HIS A 90 16.37 -25.17 -6.72
N MET A 91 16.54 -24.55 -7.91
CA MET A 91 15.42 -23.89 -8.59
C MET A 91 15.18 -24.42 -10.00
N PRO A 92 13.96 -24.91 -10.30
CA PRO A 92 13.60 -25.45 -11.63
C PRO A 92 13.02 -24.40 -12.60
N TRP A 93 12.94 -23.13 -12.20
CA TRP A 93 12.30 -22.03 -12.92
C TRP A 93 13.30 -21.07 -13.58
N LEU A 94 12.94 -19.79 -13.78
CA LEU A 94 13.75 -18.81 -14.45
C LEU A 94 14.51 -17.90 -13.46
N LEU A 95 15.56 -17.25 -13.95
CA LEU A 95 16.40 -16.30 -13.21
C LEU A 95 16.42 -14.95 -13.91
N LEU A 96 16.14 -13.88 -13.17
CA LEU A 96 16.46 -12.53 -13.59
C LEU A 96 17.99 -12.36 -13.57
N PRO A 97 18.64 -11.89 -14.68
CA PRO A 97 20.09 -11.75 -14.71
C PRO A 97 20.60 -10.96 -13.49
N PHE A 98 21.68 -11.45 -12.88
CA PHE A 98 22.25 -10.80 -11.69
C PHE A 98 22.69 -9.34 -11.95
N SER A 99 23.09 -9.03 -13.18
CA SER A 99 23.44 -7.68 -13.63
C SER A 99 22.27 -6.68 -13.56
N GLU A 100 21.02 -7.16 -13.61
CA GLU A 100 19.82 -6.32 -13.67
C GLU A 100 19.39 -5.81 -12.28
N ARG A 101 20.33 -5.18 -11.55
CA ARG A 101 20.08 -4.64 -10.20
C ARG A 101 19.05 -3.51 -10.19
N ASN A 102 19.02 -2.69 -11.23
CA ASN A 102 18.03 -1.63 -11.37
C ASN A 102 16.61 -2.19 -11.53
N ILE A 103 16.43 -3.26 -12.29
CA ILE A 103 15.14 -3.94 -12.42
C ILE A 103 14.73 -4.51 -11.08
N LYS A 104 15.62 -5.21 -10.36
CA LYS A 104 15.35 -5.70 -9.01
C LYS A 104 14.85 -4.58 -8.09
N THR A 105 15.56 -3.45 -8.05
CA THR A 105 15.20 -2.31 -7.18
C THR A 105 13.81 -1.76 -7.52
N LYS A 106 13.52 -1.58 -8.81
CA LYS A 106 12.18 -1.16 -9.28
C LYS A 106 11.09 -2.16 -8.89
N LEU A 107 11.35 -3.47 -9.03
CA LEU A 107 10.41 -4.51 -8.62
C LEU A 107 10.15 -4.50 -7.10
N CYS A 108 11.20 -4.35 -6.28
CA CYS A 108 11.06 -4.25 -4.83
C CYS A 108 10.19 -3.05 -4.43
N LYS A 109 10.43 -1.88 -5.03
CA LYS A 109 9.65 -0.66 -4.79
C LYS A 109 8.19 -0.85 -5.24
N ARG A 110 7.98 -1.29 -6.48
CA ARG A 110 6.64 -1.46 -7.08
C ARG A 110 5.75 -2.42 -6.28
N PHE A 111 6.31 -3.56 -5.86
CA PHE A 111 5.55 -4.60 -5.15
C PHE A 111 5.68 -4.53 -3.63
N LYS A 112 6.28 -3.46 -3.10
CA LYS A 112 6.47 -3.19 -1.66
C LYS A 112 7.11 -4.38 -0.94
N VAL A 113 8.20 -4.92 -1.52
CA VAL A 113 8.94 -6.05 -0.95
C VAL A 113 9.89 -5.55 0.13
N THR A 114 9.54 -5.76 1.39
CA THR A 114 10.29 -5.31 2.57
C THR A 114 11.19 -6.38 3.18
N GLY A 115 11.08 -7.63 2.73
CA GLY A 115 11.85 -8.75 3.27
C GLY A 115 11.89 -9.96 2.36
N ILE A 116 12.71 -10.96 2.71
CA ILE A 116 12.83 -12.23 2.00
C ILE A 116 12.70 -13.41 2.97
N PRO A 117 12.12 -14.56 2.54
CA PRO A 117 11.58 -14.88 1.23
C PRO A 117 10.20 -14.23 0.96
N THR A 118 10.01 -13.66 -0.23
CA THR A 118 8.72 -13.12 -0.68
C THR A 118 8.39 -13.72 -2.06
N LEU A 119 7.13 -14.10 -2.27
CA LEU A 119 6.59 -14.54 -3.55
C LEU A 119 5.45 -13.61 -3.95
N VAL A 120 5.67 -12.82 -4.99
CA VAL A 120 4.66 -11.95 -5.60
C VAL A 120 4.10 -12.65 -6.83
N LEU A 121 2.77 -12.75 -6.95
CA LEU A 121 2.12 -13.25 -8.16
C LEU A 121 1.60 -12.10 -8.99
N ILE A 122 1.86 -12.15 -10.30
CA ILE A 122 1.40 -11.16 -11.27
C ILE A 122 0.70 -11.85 -12.45
N ASN A 123 -0.28 -11.18 -13.02
CA ASN A 123 -0.94 -11.60 -14.25
C ASN A 123 0.05 -11.48 -15.41
N SER A 124 0.23 -12.55 -16.19
CA SER A 124 1.23 -12.57 -17.26
C SER A 124 0.89 -11.67 -18.46
N MET A 125 -0.36 -11.32 -18.67
CA MET A 125 -0.79 -10.46 -19.76
C MET A 125 -0.72 -8.97 -19.41
N SER A 126 -1.17 -8.61 -18.21
CA SER A 126 -1.25 -7.22 -17.78
C SER A 126 -0.05 -6.75 -16.96
N GLY A 127 0.73 -7.68 -16.36
CA GLY A 127 1.78 -7.34 -15.38
C GLY A 127 1.25 -6.84 -14.04
N GLN A 128 -0.07 -6.86 -13.85
CA GLN A 128 -0.71 -6.44 -12.61
C GLN A 128 -0.48 -7.45 -11.49
N MET A 129 -0.31 -6.95 -10.28
CA MET A 129 -0.17 -7.78 -9.09
C MET A 129 -1.48 -8.50 -8.77
N ILE A 130 -1.39 -9.82 -8.60
CA ILE A 130 -2.48 -10.64 -8.07
C ILE A 130 -2.40 -10.62 -6.54
N THR A 131 -1.22 -10.94 -5.99
CA THR A 131 -0.96 -10.92 -4.56
C THR A 131 0.54 -10.77 -4.27
N ASN A 132 0.91 -10.03 -3.24
CA ASN A 132 2.28 -9.98 -2.70
C ASN A 132 2.48 -11.00 -1.55
N ASN A 133 1.44 -11.72 -1.18
CA ASN A 133 1.44 -12.70 -0.09
C ASN A 133 1.43 -14.16 -0.60
N GLY A 134 1.91 -14.39 -1.84
CA GLY A 134 1.89 -15.69 -2.48
C GLY A 134 2.60 -16.78 -1.68
N ARG A 135 3.61 -16.42 -0.87
CA ARG A 135 4.30 -17.35 0.02
C ARG A 135 3.35 -18.01 1.04
N LEU A 136 2.57 -17.21 1.77
CA LEU A 136 1.65 -17.74 2.78
C LEU A 136 0.47 -18.45 2.14
N GLN A 137 -0.06 -17.89 1.03
CA GLN A 137 -1.15 -18.54 0.29
C GLN A 137 -0.77 -19.93 -0.22
N MET A 138 0.46 -20.08 -0.75
CA MET A 138 0.96 -21.37 -1.21
C MET A 138 1.15 -22.37 -0.06
N LEU A 139 1.63 -21.92 1.11
CA LEU A 139 1.78 -22.77 2.29
C LEU A 139 0.42 -23.22 2.86
N ASP A 140 -0.61 -22.39 2.75
CA ASP A 140 -1.98 -22.72 3.16
C ASP A 140 -2.71 -23.62 2.12
N ASP A 141 -2.25 -23.62 0.85
CA ASP A 141 -2.85 -24.38 -0.27
C ASP A 141 -1.79 -25.07 -1.11
N LEU A 142 -1.13 -26.08 -0.53
CA LEU A 142 -0.07 -26.86 -1.18
C LEU A 142 -0.52 -27.63 -2.43
N THR A 143 -1.82 -27.76 -2.64
CA THR A 143 -2.40 -28.41 -3.84
C THR A 143 -2.66 -27.40 -4.97
N GLY A 144 -2.69 -26.11 -4.67
CA GLY A 144 -3.04 -25.06 -5.61
C GLY A 144 -4.51 -25.07 -6.04
N GLN A 145 -5.40 -25.61 -5.19
CA GLN A 145 -6.83 -25.72 -5.49
C GLN A 145 -7.46 -24.34 -5.74
N HIS A 146 -7.00 -23.31 -5.00
CA HIS A 146 -7.51 -21.94 -5.08
C HIS A 146 -6.58 -20.99 -5.86
N PHE A 147 -5.56 -21.55 -6.53
CA PHE A 147 -4.63 -20.75 -7.35
C PHE A 147 -5.38 -19.99 -8.46
N PRO A 148 -5.07 -18.71 -8.73
CA PRO A 148 -3.86 -17.98 -8.32
C PRO A 148 -3.99 -17.14 -7.05
N TRP A 149 -4.92 -17.49 -6.15
CA TRP A 149 -5.11 -16.86 -4.85
C TRP A 149 -5.41 -15.36 -4.96
N TYR A 150 -6.35 -15.02 -5.85
CA TYR A 150 -6.86 -13.65 -5.90
C TYR A 150 -7.33 -13.22 -4.52
N PRO A 151 -6.94 -12.03 -4.05
CA PRO A 151 -7.48 -11.49 -2.80
C PRO A 151 -9.00 -11.44 -2.91
N LYS A 152 -9.69 -12.03 -1.95
CA LYS A 152 -11.13 -11.84 -1.84
C LYS A 152 -11.39 -10.37 -1.48
N PRO A 153 -12.34 -9.70 -2.11
CA PRO A 153 -12.74 -8.36 -1.70
C PRO A 153 -13.30 -8.38 -0.27
N PHE A 154 -13.12 -7.27 0.46
CA PHE A 154 -13.59 -7.15 1.83
C PHE A 154 -15.06 -7.56 2.01
N ASN A 155 -15.92 -7.10 1.10
CA ASN A 155 -17.37 -7.37 1.16
C ASN A 155 -17.71 -8.87 1.04
N GLU A 156 -16.87 -9.66 0.36
CA GLU A 156 -17.02 -11.12 0.31
C GLU A 156 -16.60 -11.78 1.62
N ILE A 157 -15.50 -11.29 2.24
CA ILE A 157 -14.99 -11.86 3.49
C ILE A 157 -15.94 -11.55 4.65
N ILE A 158 -16.40 -10.29 4.77
CA ILE A 158 -17.24 -9.86 5.91
C ILE A 158 -18.68 -10.38 5.82
N GLY A 159 -19.12 -10.81 4.63
CA GLY A 159 -20.50 -11.24 4.36
C GLY A 159 -21.01 -12.33 5.30
N GLY A 160 -22.35 -12.41 5.42
CA GLY A 160 -23.03 -13.39 6.26
C GLY A 160 -23.38 -12.89 7.67
N LYS A 161 -23.42 -13.79 8.66
CA LYS A 161 -23.92 -13.50 10.00
C LYS A 161 -22.95 -12.67 10.84
N LEU A 162 -23.48 -11.61 11.45
CA LEU A 162 -22.84 -10.82 12.51
C LEU A 162 -23.71 -10.86 13.77
N LEU A 163 -23.15 -10.45 14.89
CA LEU A 163 -23.86 -10.27 16.16
C LEU A 163 -24.14 -8.78 16.40
N LYS A 164 -25.37 -8.48 16.81
CA LYS A 164 -25.81 -7.16 17.27
C LYS A 164 -26.47 -7.31 18.64
N GLN A 165 -25.76 -6.92 19.70
CA GLN A 165 -26.26 -7.04 21.07
C GLN A 165 -26.78 -8.47 21.43
N GLY A 166 -26.13 -9.50 20.90
CA GLY A 166 -26.47 -10.90 21.12
C GLY A 166 -27.45 -11.51 20.10
N GLU A 167 -28.04 -10.71 19.20
CA GLU A 167 -28.88 -11.19 18.10
C GLU A 167 -28.08 -11.36 16.82
N GLU A 168 -28.44 -12.37 16.00
CA GLU A 168 -27.84 -12.57 14.68
C GLU A 168 -28.46 -11.61 13.65
N VAL A 169 -27.59 -10.89 12.91
CA VAL A 169 -27.97 -10.00 11.81
C VAL A 169 -27.16 -10.32 10.56
N GLN A 170 -27.55 -9.79 9.39
CA GLN A 170 -26.83 -10.01 8.12
C GLN A 170 -25.91 -8.82 7.81
N ALA A 171 -24.64 -9.11 7.56
CA ALA A 171 -23.61 -8.12 7.26
C ALA A 171 -23.99 -7.24 6.06
N GLU A 172 -24.52 -7.86 5.01
CA GLU A 172 -24.90 -7.18 3.77
C GLU A 172 -25.99 -6.11 3.98
N LYS A 173 -26.80 -6.27 5.03
CA LYS A 173 -27.83 -5.30 5.39
C LYS A 173 -27.29 -4.22 6.31
N GLU A 174 -26.55 -4.62 7.34
CA GLU A 174 -26.09 -3.72 8.41
C GLU A 174 -24.94 -2.79 7.96
N LEU A 175 -24.10 -3.25 7.00
CA LEU A 175 -22.90 -2.53 6.56
C LEU A 175 -23.08 -1.81 5.22
N LYS A 176 -24.20 -2.02 4.51
CA LYS A 176 -24.42 -1.46 3.18
C LYS A 176 -24.37 0.07 3.18
N GLY A 177 -23.51 0.64 2.34
CA GLY A 177 -23.38 2.09 2.16
C GLY A 177 -22.77 2.82 3.35
N LYS A 178 -22.11 2.08 4.25
CA LYS A 178 -21.48 2.65 5.43
C LYS A 178 -19.96 2.57 5.37
N VAL A 179 -19.30 3.49 6.04
CA VAL A 179 -17.92 3.35 6.45
C VAL A 179 -17.83 2.24 7.49
N VAL A 180 -16.93 1.29 7.31
CA VAL A 180 -16.80 0.12 8.19
C VAL A 180 -15.49 0.16 8.95
N GLY A 181 -15.57 0.11 10.28
CA GLY A 181 -14.41 -0.03 11.15
C GLY A 181 -14.25 -1.48 11.63
N ILE A 182 -13.15 -2.14 11.30
CA ILE A 182 -12.83 -3.47 11.81
C ILE A 182 -11.92 -3.34 13.01
N TYR A 183 -12.45 -3.73 14.17
CA TYR A 183 -11.78 -3.60 15.44
C TYR A 183 -11.22 -4.94 15.94
N PHE A 184 -9.92 -5.13 15.83
CA PHE A 184 -9.19 -6.30 16.34
C PHE A 184 -8.81 -6.08 17.81
N SER A 185 -9.32 -6.93 18.70
CA SER A 185 -9.12 -6.75 20.14
C SER A 185 -9.34 -8.04 20.92
N ALA A 186 -9.06 -8.01 22.23
CA ALA A 186 -9.34 -9.13 23.14
C ALA A 186 -9.49 -8.68 24.60
N HIS A 187 -10.30 -9.41 25.37
CA HIS A 187 -10.53 -9.17 26.80
C HIS A 187 -9.26 -9.32 27.65
N TRP A 188 -8.37 -10.27 27.31
CA TRP A 188 -7.13 -10.52 28.03
C TRP A 188 -6.06 -9.43 27.84
N CYS A 189 -6.26 -8.49 26.91
CA CYS A 189 -5.30 -7.45 26.52
C CYS A 189 -5.58 -6.13 27.27
N PRO A 190 -4.75 -5.69 28.23
CA PRO A 190 -5.01 -4.45 28.99
C PRO A 190 -5.05 -3.18 28.12
N PRO A 191 -4.15 -2.96 27.14
CA PRO A 191 -4.25 -1.81 26.22
C PRO A 191 -5.55 -1.83 25.42
N CYS A 192 -6.07 -3.02 25.06
CA CYS A 192 -7.32 -3.17 24.35
C CYS A 192 -8.50 -2.65 25.18
N LYS A 193 -8.58 -3.03 26.47
CA LYS A 193 -9.62 -2.55 27.37
C LYS A 193 -9.63 -1.03 27.53
N ALA A 194 -8.45 -0.43 27.61
CA ALA A 194 -8.31 1.01 27.67
C ALA A 194 -8.83 1.68 26.39
N PHE A 195 -8.41 1.19 25.23
CA PHE A 195 -8.82 1.73 23.94
C PHE A 195 -10.32 1.50 23.65
N THR A 196 -10.90 0.35 24.04
CA THR A 196 -12.34 0.09 23.88
C THR A 196 -13.19 1.16 24.54
N ARG A 197 -12.79 1.69 25.70
CA ARG A 197 -13.53 2.77 26.38
C ARG A 197 -13.52 4.05 25.55
N VAL A 198 -12.34 4.46 25.08
CA VAL A 198 -12.19 5.64 24.22
C VAL A 198 -13.00 5.48 22.93
N LEU A 199 -12.89 4.33 22.30
CA LEU A 199 -13.62 4.03 21.06
C LEU A 199 -15.14 3.99 21.27
N THR A 200 -15.60 3.51 22.44
CA THR A 200 -17.04 3.51 22.78
C THR A 200 -17.58 4.93 22.94
N ASP A 201 -16.84 5.81 23.58
CA ASP A 201 -17.25 7.20 23.75
C ASP A 201 -17.26 7.93 22.39
N MET A 202 -16.27 7.70 21.56
CA MET A 202 -16.23 8.23 20.21
C MET A 202 -17.37 7.70 19.33
N TYR A 203 -17.64 6.38 19.34
CA TYR A 203 -18.74 5.76 18.60
C TYR A 203 -20.10 6.43 18.91
N ARG A 204 -20.36 6.71 20.19
CA ARG A 204 -21.59 7.39 20.63
C ARG A 204 -21.70 8.82 20.12
N ARG A 205 -20.57 9.56 20.06
CA ARG A 205 -20.54 10.92 19.50
C ARG A 205 -20.78 10.88 17.99
N LEU A 206 -20.10 10.00 17.27
CA LEU A 206 -20.23 9.86 15.82
C LEU A 206 -21.65 9.46 15.37
N GLN A 207 -22.45 8.80 16.22
CA GLN A 207 -23.86 8.52 15.89
C GLN A 207 -24.72 9.77 15.64
N GLY A 208 -24.25 10.96 16.04
CA GLY A 208 -24.88 12.25 15.76
C GLY A 208 -24.36 12.93 14.51
N CYS A 209 -23.37 12.40 13.82
CA CYS A 209 -22.75 12.95 12.61
C CYS A 209 -23.48 12.51 11.35
N ASN A 210 -23.26 13.25 10.23
CA ASN A 210 -23.87 12.93 8.92
C ASN A 210 -23.24 11.70 8.24
N THR A 211 -22.17 11.13 8.76
CA THR A 211 -21.49 9.98 8.16
C THR A 211 -22.14 8.69 8.64
N GLU A 212 -22.67 7.92 7.70
CA GLU A 212 -23.15 6.56 7.97
C GLU A 212 -21.96 5.62 8.19
N PHE A 213 -21.86 5.05 9.38
CA PHE A 213 -20.75 4.14 9.71
C PHE A 213 -21.21 2.99 10.62
N GLU A 214 -20.38 1.95 10.71
CA GLU A 214 -20.56 0.86 11.65
C GLU A 214 -19.22 0.21 12.00
N PHE A 215 -19.07 -0.25 13.25
CA PHE A 215 -17.88 -1.01 13.63
C PHE A 215 -18.19 -2.48 13.78
N VAL A 216 -17.21 -3.33 13.52
CA VAL A 216 -17.29 -4.78 13.67
C VAL A 216 -16.11 -5.27 14.50
N PHE A 217 -16.40 -5.85 15.65
CA PHE A 217 -15.42 -6.45 16.54
C PHE A 217 -14.94 -7.80 16.00
N CYS A 218 -13.64 -7.94 15.82
CA CYS A 218 -12.92 -9.17 15.53
C CYS A 218 -12.15 -9.61 16.78
N SER A 219 -12.67 -10.62 17.48
CA SER A 219 -12.06 -11.10 18.72
C SER A 219 -10.89 -12.05 18.48
N THR A 220 -9.87 -11.91 19.32
CA THR A 220 -8.80 -12.91 19.51
C THR A 220 -8.86 -13.50 20.93
N ASP A 221 -10.03 -13.52 21.53
CA ASP A 221 -10.25 -14.15 22.83
C ASP A 221 -10.09 -15.66 22.76
N ARG A 222 -9.67 -16.25 23.87
CA ARG A 222 -9.36 -17.68 23.95
C ARG A 222 -10.55 -18.54 24.35
N THR A 223 -11.60 -17.93 24.90
CA THR A 223 -12.82 -18.61 25.31
C THR A 223 -14.05 -17.79 24.94
N GLN A 224 -15.16 -18.48 24.76
CA GLN A 224 -16.44 -17.86 24.44
C GLN A 224 -16.93 -16.94 25.58
N GLU A 225 -16.74 -17.33 26.81
CA GLU A 225 -17.15 -16.53 27.98
C GLU A 225 -16.37 -15.20 28.05
N ALA A 226 -15.07 -15.22 27.72
CA ALA A 226 -14.27 -14.00 27.67
C ALA A 226 -14.74 -13.07 26.54
N PHE A 227 -15.04 -13.63 25.36
CA PHE A 227 -15.63 -12.90 24.24
C PHE A 227 -16.97 -12.25 24.63
N GLU A 228 -17.92 -13.02 25.14
CA GLU A 228 -19.25 -12.54 25.49
C GLU A 228 -19.20 -11.45 26.57
N SER A 229 -18.40 -11.68 27.62
CA SER A 229 -18.18 -10.70 28.68
C SER A 229 -17.60 -9.38 28.16
N TYR A 230 -16.68 -9.45 27.18
CA TYR A 230 -16.05 -8.26 26.61
C TYR A 230 -16.97 -7.56 25.62
N TYR A 231 -17.60 -8.31 24.74
CA TYR A 231 -18.51 -7.78 23.72
C TYR A 231 -19.76 -7.12 24.35
N SER A 232 -20.24 -7.60 25.50
CA SER A 232 -21.39 -7.00 26.19
C SER A 232 -21.23 -5.50 26.54
N HIS A 233 -20.01 -4.99 26.51
CA HIS A 233 -19.70 -3.57 26.75
C HIS A 233 -19.56 -2.74 25.46
N MET A 234 -19.71 -3.38 24.29
CA MET A 234 -19.49 -2.75 22.99
C MET A 234 -20.85 -2.43 22.33
N PRO A 235 -21.06 -1.20 21.82
CA PRO A 235 -22.33 -0.81 21.20
C PRO A 235 -22.48 -1.23 19.74
N TRP A 236 -21.41 -1.72 19.10
CA TRP A 236 -21.29 -2.05 17.67
C TRP A 236 -21.47 -3.55 17.40
N LEU A 237 -21.32 -3.94 16.12
CA LEU A 237 -21.45 -5.33 15.68
C LEU A 237 -20.21 -6.16 16.05
N ALA A 238 -20.33 -7.49 16.00
CA ALA A 238 -19.22 -8.40 16.15
C ALA A 238 -19.30 -9.58 15.17
N LEU A 239 -18.16 -10.12 14.78
CA LEU A 239 -18.09 -11.49 14.28
C LEU A 239 -18.38 -12.47 15.43
N PRO A 240 -19.05 -13.60 15.17
CA PRO A 240 -19.20 -14.65 16.17
C PRO A 240 -17.86 -15.09 16.78
N TYR A 241 -17.90 -15.67 17.97
CA TYR A 241 -16.70 -16.23 18.59
C TYR A 241 -16.05 -17.32 17.72
N ASP A 242 -14.71 -17.28 17.58
CA ASP A 242 -13.88 -18.17 16.77
C ASP A 242 -14.28 -18.23 15.26
N ASP A 243 -14.87 -17.18 14.76
CA ASP A 243 -15.24 -17.07 13.34
C ASP A 243 -13.99 -17.02 12.45
N PRO A 244 -13.88 -17.89 11.41
CA PRO A 244 -12.70 -17.96 10.54
C PRO A 244 -12.44 -16.65 9.77
N ARG A 245 -13.48 -15.82 9.54
CA ARG A 245 -13.36 -14.51 8.89
C ARG A 245 -12.45 -13.56 9.67
N CYS A 246 -12.36 -13.71 11.00
CA CYS A 246 -11.42 -12.94 11.82
C CYS A 246 -9.96 -13.15 11.37
N LYS A 247 -9.59 -14.40 11.08
CA LYS A 247 -8.25 -14.75 10.57
C LYS A 247 -8.04 -14.27 9.13
N GLU A 248 -9.07 -14.36 8.27
CA GLU A 248 -9.00 -13.87 6.89
C GLU A 248 -8.81 -12.35 6.85
N LEU A 249 -9.58 -11.59 7.63
CA LEU A 249 -9.45 -10.14 7.76
C LEU A 249 -8.09 -9.73 8.38
N SER A 250 -7.63 -10.47 9.40
CA SER A 250 -6.31 -10.24 9.99
C SER A 250 -5.17 -10.41 8.97
N LYS A 251 -5.26 -11.42 8.09
CA LYS A 251 -4.33 -11.63 6.99
C LYS A 251 -4.45 -10.54 5.92
N MET A 252 -5.69 -10.16 5.55
CA MET A 252 -5.97 -9.12 4.56
C MET A 252 -5.33 -7.78 4.94
N PHE A 253 -5.46 -7.38 6.19
CA PHE A 253 -4.93 -6.10 6.69
C PHE A 253 -3.54 -6.22 7.32
N VAL A 254 -2.91 -7.40 7.28
CA VAL A 254 -1.56 -7.66 7.82
C VAL A 254 -1.47 -7.24 9.30
N ILE A 255 -2.46 -7.62 10.10
CA ILE A 255 -2.53 -7.23 11.52
C ILE A 255 -1.41 -7.91 12.31
N SER A 256 -0.50 -7.10 12.86
CA SER A 256 0.66 -7.55 13.64
C SER A 256 0.45 -7.51 15.16
N GLY A 257 -0.60 -6.81 15.63
CA GLY A 257 -0.86 -6.65 17.05
C GLY A 257 -2.27 -6.13 17.36
N ILE A 258 -2.64 -6.12 18.62
CA ILE A 258 -3.90 -5.57 19.13
C ILE A 258 -3.64 -4.57 20.26
N PRO A 259 -4.49 -3.53 20.44
CA PRO A 259 -5.68 -3.22 19.65
C PRO A 259 -5.33 -2.59 18.31
N THR A 260 -6.07 -2.93 17.25
CA THR A 260 -5.99 -2.31 15.93
C THR A 260 -7.39 -1.98 15.43
N LEU A 261 -7.57 -0.79 14.87
CA LEU A 261 -8.79 -0.34 14.18
C LEU A 261 -8.44 -0.03 12.73
N VAL A 262 -9.08 -0.72 11.80
CA VAL A 262 -8.97 -0.49 10.36
C VAL A 262 -10.27 0.15 9.89
N LEU A 263 -10.20 1.25 9.13
CA LEU A 263 -11.38 1.85 8.50
C LEU A 263 -11.39 1.60 7.00
N LEU A 264 -12.58 1.29 6.51
CA LEU A 264 -12.87 1.08 5.08
C LEU A 264 -14.03 1.98 4.67
N ASP A 265 -14.00 2.44 3.43
CA ASP A 265 -15.12 3.15 2.83
C ASP A 265 -16.29 2.20 2.49
N GLU A 266 -17.37 2.77 2.00
CA GLU A 266 -18.60 2.04 1.61
C GLU A 266 -18.39 1.02 0.48
N THR A 267 -17.26 1.11 -0.25
CA THR A 267 -16.88 0.15 -1.30
C THR A 267 -16.05 -1.01 -0.74
N GLY A 268 -15.53 -0.88 0.47
CA GLY A 268 -14.60 -1.81 1.11
C GLY A 268 -13.12 -1.51 0.83
N LYS A 269 -12.80 -0.33 0.27
CA LYS A 269 -11.42 0.16 0.12
C LYS A 269 -10.94 0.70 1.47
N VAL A 270 -9.69 0.43 1.82
CA VAL A 270 -9.09 0.90 3.08
C VAL A 270 -8.94 2.42 3.08
N ILE A 271 -9.52 3.07 4.07
CA ILE A 271 -9.29 4.49 4.39
C ILE A 271 -8.00 4.62 5.19
N THR A 272 -7.90 3.88 6.31
CA THR A 272 -6.70 3.87 7.15
C THR A 272 -6.54 2.55 7.90
N LEU A 273 -5.28 2.11 8.06
CA LEU A 273 -4.90 0.99 8.94
C LEU A 273 -4.59 1.45 10.36
N GLU A 274 -4.43 2.77 10.56
CA GLU A 274 -3.98 3.41 11.80
C GLU A 274 -5.14 4.07 12.58
N GLY A 275 -6.37 3.54 12.47
CA GLY A 275 -7.54 4.11 13.12
C GLY A 275 -7.38 4.33 14.62
N ARG A 276 -6.53 3.53 15.30
CA ARG A 276 -6.19 3.74 16.71
C ARG A 276 -5.41 5.05 16.92
N ALA A 277 -4.43 5.34 16.10
CA ALA A 277 -3.64 6.59 16.18
C ALA A 277 -4.53 7.78 15.84
N MET A 278 -5.35 7.66 14.79
CA MET A 278 -6.30 8.70 14.40
C MET A 278 -7.32 9.01 15.51
N THR A 279 -7.83 8.00 16.21
CA THR A 279 -8.72 8.21 17.38
C THR A 279 -8.02 8.99 18.51
N ALA A 280 -6.70 8.84 18.67
CA ALA A 280 -5.94 9.57 19.68
C ALA A 280 -5.66 11.03 19.26
N GLN A 281 -5.47 11.28 17.96
CA GLN A 281 -5.24 12.62 17.40
C GLN A 281 -6.54 13.43 17.29
N ASP A 282 -7.64 12.77 16.95
CA ASP A 282 -8.97 13.36 16.79
C ASP A 282 -9.98 12.68 17.73
N PRO A 283 -9.90 12.91 19.07
CA PRO A 283 -10.76 12.25 20.04
C PRO A 283 -12.24 12.67 19.95
N GLU A 284 -12.52 13.82 19.32
CA GLU A 284 -13.88 14.28 19.08
C GLU A 284 -14.49 13.73 17.79
N GLY A 285 -13.66 13.19 16.88
CA GLY A 285 -14.08 12.63 15.59
C GLY A 285 -14.51 13.68 14.57
N LEU A 286 -13.90 14.87 14.63
CA LEU A 286 -14.24 16.00 13.75
C LEU A 286 -13.91 15.72 12.29
N ASP A 287 -12.80 15.03 12.06
CA ASP A 287 -12.29 14.65 10.73
C ASP A 287 -12.63 13.22 10.33
N PHE A 288 -13.45 12.52 11.16
CA PHE A 288 -13.88 11.14 10.85
C PHE A 288 -14.63 11.09 9.50
N PRO A 289 -14.33 10.10 8.61
CA PRO A 289 -13.58 8.85 8.85
C PRO A 289 -12.08 8.88 8.51
N TRP A 290 -11.44 10.02 8.58
CA TRP A 290 -10.00 10.21 8.39
C TRP A 290 -9.51 9.75 7.02
N TYR A 291 -10.24 10.14 5.97
CA TYR A 291 -9.76 9.92 4.61
C TYR A 291 -8.35 10.49 4.45
N PRO A 292 -7.43 9.75 3.83
CA PRO A 292 -6.12 10.31 3.55
C PRO A 292 -6.26 11.65 2.84
N THR A 293 -5.74 12.71 3.45
CA THR A 293 -5.68 13.97 2.73
C THR A 293 -4.54 13.90 1.72
N PRO A 294 -4.81 14.16 0.44
CA PRO A 294 -3.75 14.18 -0.55
C PRO A 294 -2.82 15.40 -0.41
N LEU A 295 -3.17 16.35 0.44
CA LEU A 295 -2.40 17.53 0.78
C LEU A 295 -1.87 17.40 2.21
N LEU A 296 -0.56 17.41 2.37
CA LEU A 296 0.15 17.27 3.63
C LEU A 296 0.79 18.60 4.03
N GLU A 297 1.00 18.80 5.32
CA GLU A 297 1.85 19.88 5.81
C GLU A 297 3.33 19.49 5.67
N LEU A 298 4.16 20.49 5.43
CA LEU A 298 5.59 20.30 5.25
C LEU A 298 6.28 20.36 6.62
N ASP A 299 6.16 19.28 7.37
CA ASP A 299 6.77 19.09 8.68
C ASP A 299 7.84 17.97 8.65
N ASP A 300 8.44 17.65 9.80
CA ASP A 300 9.48 16.61 9.91
C ASP A 300 9.05 15.24 9.38
N SER A 301 7.76 14.92 9.39
CA SER A 301 7.23 13.66 8.87
C SER A 301 7.29 13.58 7.34
N ALA A 302 7.37 14.72 6.65
CA ALA A 302 7.47 14.82 5.19
C ALA A 302 8.85 14.40 4.65
N THR A 303 9.89 14.32 5.50
CA THR A 303 11.28 14.06 5.12
C THR A 303 11.44 12.84 4.22
N THR A 304 10.80 11.73 4.56
CA THR A 304 10.89 10.49 3.76
C THR A 304 10.27 10.69 2.38
N ALA A 305 9.08 11.29 2.30
CA ALA A 305 8.38 11.50 1.04
C ALA A 305 9.16 12.44 0.12
N ILE A 306 9.70 13.53 0.65
CA ILE A 306 10.50 14.51 -0.12
C ILE A 306 11.76 13.86 -0.72
N ASN A 307 12.42 12.97 0.03
CA ASN A 307 13.64 12.31 -0.44
C ASN A 307 13.38 11.17 -1.44
N GLU A 308 12.19 10.60 -1.44
CA GLU A 308 11.88 9.39 -2.22
C GLU A 308 10.94 9.63 -3.41
N GLU A 309 10.18 10.73 -3.41
CA GLU A 309 9.13 11.00 -4.41
C GLU A 309 9.23 12.44 -4.93
N ALA A 310 8.68 12.69 -6.13
CA ALA A 310 8.52 14.06 -6.62
C ALA A 310 7.38 14.76 -5.85
N CYS A 311 7.65 15.97 -5.37
CA CYS A 311 6.76 16.72 -4.50
C CYS A 311 6.39 18.08 -5.11
N LEU A 312 5.09 18.37 -5.22
CA LEU A 312 4.61 19.71 -5.48
C LEU A 312 4.40 20.40 -4.14
N ILE A 313 5.08 21.53 -3.96
CA ILE A 313 5.07 22.31 -2.73
C ILE A 313 4.54 23.71 -3.04
N LEU A 314 3.53 24.14 -2.30
CA LEU A 314 3.08 25.53 -2.28
C LEU A 314 3.55 26.15 -0.97
N PHE A 315 4.57 27.01 -1.05
CA PHE A 315 4.97 27.85 0.07
C PHE A 315 4.01 29.03 0.14
N ALA A 316 3.29 29.13 1.27
CA ALA A 316 2.39 30.25 1.53
C ALA A 316 3.19 31.51 1.90
N ASP A 317 2.59 32.67 1.72
CA ASP A 317 3.08 33.92 2.32
C ASP A 317 2.83 33.86 3.84
N ILE A 318 3.77 34.33 4.66
CA ILE A 318 3.75 34.10 6.12
C ILE A 318 3.23 35.35 6.87
N GLU A 319 2.63 36.33 6.18
CA GLU A 319 2.14 37.51 6.84
C GLU A 319 0.89 37.31 7.74
N GLY A 320 0.23 36.13 7.66
CA GLY A 320 -0.89 35.77 8.53
C GLY A 320 -1.39 34.34 8.46
N ASP A 321 -2.04 33.86 9.54
CA ASP A 321 -2.68 32.54 9.62
C ASP A 321 -3.69 32.26 8.49
N ASP A 322 -4.29 33.33 7.94
CA ASP A 322 -5.27 33.25 6.85
C ASP A 322 -4.64 32.82 5.52
N ASP A 323 -3.35 33.09 5.28
CA ASP A 323 -2.69 32.81 4.00
C ASP A 323 -2.42 31.31 3.79
N VAL A 324 -2.07 30.60 4.85
CA VAL A 324 -1.93 29.12 4.83
C VAL A 324 -3.29 28.48 4.58
N ILE A 325 -4.37 28.99 5.16
CA ILE A 325 -5.74 28.51 4.95
C ILE A 325 -6.15 28.72 3.50
N GLN A 326 -5.90 29.88 2.91
CA GLN A 326 -6.20 30.17 1.50
C GLN A 326 -5.39 29.29 0.57
N ALA A 327 -4.11 29.06 0.85
CA ALA A 327 -3.25 28.16 0.09
C ALA A 327 -3.76 26.71 0.15
N LYS A 328 -4.25 26.25 1.31
CA LYS A 328 -4.92 24.94 1.45
C LYS A 328 -6.19 24.86 0.61
N GLU A 329 -7.03 25.88 0.62
CA GLU A 329 -8.26 25.95 -0.17
C GLU A 329 -7.99 25.94 -1.68
N LEU A 330 -6.87 26.48 -2.13
CA LEU A 330 -6.45 26.45 -3.53
C LEU A 330 -5.92 25.06 -3.94
N LEU A 331 -5.01 24.50 -3.15
CA LEU A 331 -4.25 23.31 -3.54
C LEU A 331 -5.02 22.01 -3.29
N LEU A 332 -5.80 21.90 -2.20
CA LEU A 332 -6.48 20.66 -1.81
C LEU A 332 -7.41 20.07 -2.90
N PRO A 333 -8.28 20.87 -3.59
CA PRO A 333 -9.11 20.32 -4.65
C PRO A 333 -8.31 19.76 -5.83
N VAL A 334 -7.20 20.41 -6.17
CA VAL A 334 -6.32 19.97 -7.25
C VAL A 334 -5.57 18.70 -6.83
N ALA A 335 -5.06 18.66 -5.60
CA ALA A 335 -4.40 17.47 -5.05
C ALA A 335 -5.33 16.24 -5.07
N ARG A 336 -6.61 16.40 -4.67
CA ARG A 336 -7.62 15.33 -4.74
C ARG A 336 -7.83 14.84 -6.18
N GLU A 337 -8.05 15.76 -7.11
CA GLU A 337 -8.27 15.44 -8.53
C GLU A 337 -7.11 14.61 -9.12
N TYR A 338 -5.87 15.00 -8.84
CA TYR A 338 -4.70 14.30 -9.37
C TYR A 338 -4.40 12.98 -8.67
N THR A 339 -4.65 12.88 -7.37
CA THR A 339 -4.51 11.63 -6.63
C THR A 339 -5.53 10.59 -7.12
N GLU A 340 -6.80 10.97 -7.30
CA GLU A 340 -7.85 10.11 -7.84
C GLU A 340 -7.53 9.66 -9.28
N LYS A 341 -7.04 10.57 -10.13
CA LYS A 341 -6.63 10.23 -11.51
C LYS A 341 -5.44 9.25 -11.54
N ALA A 342 -4.46 9.43 -10.65
CA ALA A 342 -3.30 8.54 -10.56
C ALA A 342 -3.73 7.14 -10.09
N GLU A 343 -4.58 7.04 -9.07
CA GLU A 343 -5.15 5.77 -8.61
C GLU A 343 -5.93 5.06 -9.72
N ALA A 344 -6.76 5.79 -10.48
CA ALA A 344 -7.59 5.22 -11.55
C ALA A 344 -6.76 4.77 -12.77
N SER A 345 -5.60 5.39 -13.02
CA SER A 345 -4.79 5.10 -14.22
C SER A 345 -3.72 4.03 -14.01
N GLU A 346 -3.54 3.53 -12.77
CA GLU A 346 -2.46 2.59 -12.39
C GLU A 346 -1.06 3.04 -12.85
N LYS A 347 -0.88 4.32 -13.13
CA LYS A 347 0.42 4.89 -13.49
C LYS A 347 1.16 5.29 -12.22
N ASP A 348 2.38 4.84 -12.09
CA ASP A 348 3.36 5.15 -11.03
C ASP A 348 3.82 6.63 -11.02
N CYS A 349 2.94 7.58 -11.33
CA CYS A 349 3.27 8.99 -11.28
C CYS A 349 2.62 9.61 -10.04
N SER A 350 3.13 9.24 -8.88
CA SER A 350 2.70 9.83 -7.61
C SER A 350 3.45 11.13 -7.37
N LEU A 351 2.84 12.23 -7.75
CA LEU A 351 3.23 13.54 -7.26
C LEU A 351 2.62 13.71 -5.87
N ARG A 352 3.45 13.96 -4.86
CA ARG A 352 2.99 14.30 -3.51
C ARG A 352 2.73 15.80 -3.42
N PHE A 353 1.74 16.18 -2.63
CA PHE A 353 1.33 17.56 -2.48
C PHE A 353 1.59 18.03 -1.06
N PHE A 354 2.31 19.13 -0.94
CA PHE A 354 2.66 19.75 0.35
C PHE A 354 2.30 21.22 0.37
N ILE A 355 2.01 21.69 1.57
CA ILE A 355 1.91 23.12 1.89
C ILE A 355 3.00 23.47 2.89
N GLY A 356 3.76 24.51 2.60
CA GLY A 356 4.76 25.07 3.51
C GLY A 356 4.18 26.28 4.22
N GLY A 357 4.10 26.19 5.54
CA GLY A 357 3.72 27.27 6.46
C GLY A 357 4.93 27.85 7.18
N ASP A 358 4.86 27.95 8.49
CA ASP A 358 5.85 28.54 9.40
C ASP A 358 6.67 27.51 10.21
N GLU A 359 6.62 26.23 9.82
CA GLU A 359 7.38 25.19 10.49
C GLU A 359 8.90 25.30 10.21
N GLU A 360 9.74 24.91 11.17
CA GLU A 360 11.20 24.91 11.08
C GLU A 360 11.73 24.16 9.85
N MET A 361 11.06 23.06 9.46
CA MET A 361 11.42 22.32 8.26
C MET A 361 11.20 23.13 6.97
N VAL A 362 10.18 23.98 6.93
CA VAL A 362 9.89 24.85 5.80
C VAL A 362 11.02 25.87 5.62
N ASP A 363 11.49 26.47 6.71
CA ASP A 363 12.59 27.42 6.70
C ASP A 363 13.89 26.77 6.24
N ASN A 364 14.20 25.59 6.76
CA ASN A 364 15.37 24.80 6.37
C ASN A 364 15.34 24.46 4.86
N LEU A 365 14.16 24.07 4.36
CA LEU A 365 14.03 23.74 2.94
C LEU A 365 14.11 24.99 2.05
N ARG A 366 13.54 26.12 2.49
CA ARG A 366 13.64 27.40 1.79
C ARG A 366 15.10 27.86 1.69
N GLU A 367 15.85 27.78 2.81
CA GLU A 367 17.28 28.10 2.84
C GLU A 367 18.08 27.20 1.87
N PHE A 368 17.85 25.88 1.92
CA PHE A 368 18.48 24.91 1.03
C PHE A 368 18.18 25.22 -0.45
N LEU A 369 16.93 25.53 -0.78
CA LEU A 369 16.51 25.85 -2.15
C LEU A 369 16.76 27.31 -2.54
N ARG A 370 17.32 28.15 -1.68
CA ARG A 370 17.57 29.60 -1.88
C ARG A 370 16.30 30.35 -2.31
N ILE A 371 15.24 30.18 -1.53
CA ILE A 371 13.96 30.85 -1.73
C ILE A 371 13.90 32.06 -0.79
N ASP A 372 13.85 33.25 -1.38
CA ASP A 372 13.73 34.51 -0.63
C ASP A 372 12.29 34.78 -0.23
N GLU A 373 12.07 35.46 0.90
CA GLU A 373 10.71 35.82 1.39
C GLU A 373 9.92 36.66 0.39
N ASP A 374 10.58 37.60 -0.31
CA ASP A 374 9.95 38.43 -1.35
C ASP A 374 9.42 37.61 -2.56
N SER A 375 9.73 36.34 -2.65
CA SER A 375 9.28 35.45 -3.73
C SER A 375 8.01 34.64 -3.38
N LEU A 376 7.46 34.80 -2.18
CA LEU A 376 6.24 34.13 -1.73
C LEU A 376 4.97 34.89 -2.20
N PRO A 377 3.83 34.19 -2.41
CA PRO A 377 3.70 32.73 -2.40
C PRO A 377 4.39 32.07 -3.59
N LEU A 378 5.00 30.90 -3.41
CA LEU A 378 5.74 30.19 -4.44
C LEU A 378 5.26 28.75 -4.60
N LEU A 379 4.92 28.38 -5.84
CA LEU A 379 4.63 27.00 -6.23
C LEU A 379 5.86 26.40 -6.90
N LEU A 380 6.30 25.22 -6.46
CA LEU A 380 7.39 24.50 -7.09
C LEU A 380 7.18 22.99 -7.10
N ILE A 381 7.87 22.30 -8.00
CA ILE A 381 8.02 20.84 -7.94
C ILE A 381 9.48 20.51 -7.63
N LEU A 382 9.68 19.76 -6.56
CA LEU A 382 10.96 19.24 -6.09
C LEU A 382 11.02 17.74 -6.35
N ASP A 383 12.03 17.31 -7.09
CA ASP A 383 12.26 15.90 -7.47
C ASP A 383 13.68 15.51 -7.05
N ILE A 384 13.88 15.26 -5.76
CA ILE A 384 15.17 14.91 -5.18
C ILE A 384 15.74 13.62 -5.80
N PRO A 385 14.93 12.55 -6.02
CA PRO A 385 15.43 11.36 -6.70
C PRO A 385 16.11 11.62 -8.06
N GLU A 386 15.57 12.57 -8.83
CA GLU A 386 16.11 12.96 -10.15
C GLU A 386 17.03 14.18 -10.06
N GLN A 387 17.38 14.68 -8.85
CA GLN A 387 18.25 15.81 -8.59
C GLN A 387 17.85 17.09 -9.34
N ARG A 388 16.55 17.39 -9.39
CA ARG A 388 16.00 18.51 -10.15
C ARG A 388 14.83 19.17 -9.42
N MET A 389 14.61 20.44 -9.77
CA MET A 389 13.43 21.19 -9.36
C MET A 389 12.93 22.10 -10.48
N VAL A 390 11.72 22.60 -10.34
CA VAL A 390 11.16 23.63 -11.22
C VAL A 390 10.24 24.55 -10.44
N ARG A 391 10.42 25.86 -10.62
CA ARG A 391 9.61 26.92 -9.98
C ARG A 391 8.55 27.40 -10.94
N CYS A 392 7.35 27.60 -10.46
CA CYS A 392 6.31 28.29 -11.19
C CYS A 392 6.72 29.76 -11.33
N GLN A 393 6.59 30.31 -12.54
CA GLN A 393 6.98 31.70 -12.83
C GLN A 393 5.83 32.69 -12.61
N GLU A 394 4.64 32.18 -12.38
CA GLU A 394 3.44 33.02 -12.14
C GLU A 394 3.46 33.50 -10.68
N ARG A 395 3.20 34.79 -10.50
CA ARG A 395 3.15 35.40 -9.15
C ARG A 395 1.81 35.19 -8.45
N GLU A 396 0.72 35.15 -9.21
CA GLU A 396 -0.61 34.89 -8.68
C GLU A 396 -0.93 33.40 -8.86
N ILE A 397 -0.99 32.64 -7.77
CA ILE A 397 -1.24 31.20 -7.82
C ILE A 397 -2.75 30.96 -7.79
N THR A 398 -3.28 30.38 -8.87
CA THR A 398 -4.69 29.97 -9.01
C THR A 398 -4.78 28.47 -9.27
N ARG A 399 -5.97 27.89 -9.07
CA ARG A 399 -6.20 26.46 -9.35
C ARG A 399 -5.87 26.07 -10.77
N ASP A 400 -6.14 26.94 -11.74
CA ASP A 400 -5.87 26.67 -13.15
C ASP A 400 -4.37 26.70 -13.47
N ILE A 401 -3.63 27.62 -12.83
CA ILE A 401 -2.16 27.68 -12.91
C ILE A 401 -1.56 26.42 -12.29
N ILE A 402 -2.05 25.96 -11.14
CA ILE A 402 -1.57 24.73 -10.50
C ILE A 402 -1.80 23.53 -11.43
N ARG A 403 -2.98 23.39 -12.05
CA ARG A 403 -3.29 22.32 -13.01
C ARG A 403 -2.37 22.34 -14.23
N ASP A 404 -2.25 23.50 -14.87
CA ASP A 404 -1.37 23.67 -16.05
C ASP A 404 0.08 23.33 -15.71
N PHE A 405 0.56 23.75 -14.54
CA PHE A 405 1.91 23.45 -14.08
C PHE A 405 2.14 21.95 -13.89
N ILE A 406 1.19 21.24 -13.28
CA ILE A 406 1.25 19.78 -13.12
C ILE A 406 1.19 19.08 -14.49
N GLU A 407 0.29 19.49 -15.39
CA GLU A 407 0.15 18.89 -16.71
C GLU A 407 1.44 19.05 -17.56
N LYS A 408 2.05 20.22 -17.50
CA LYS A 408 3.36 20.48 -18.14
C LYS A 408 4.48 19.63 -17.54
N TYR A 409 4.47 19.44 -16.20
CA TYR A 409 5.42 18.55 -15.54
C TYR A 409 5.27 17.11 -16.01
N LEU A 410 4.05 16.57 -15.99
CA LEU A 410 3.73 15.21 -16.42
C LEU A 410 4.02 14.97 -17.93
N ALA A 411 3.88 16.03 -18.75
CA ALA A 411 4.23 16.01 -20.16
C ALA A 411 5.74 16.22 -20.44
N ASN A 412 6.56 16.41 -19.38
CA ASN A 412 7.99 16.71 -19.46
C ASN A 412 8.31 17.94 -20.33
N GLN A 413 7.47 18.99 -20.21
CA GLN A 413 7.57 20.23 -20.98
C GLN A 413 8.20 21.39 -20.20
N LEU A 414 8.53 21.17 -18.91
CA LEU A 414 9.11 22.18 -18.06
C LEU A 414 10.65 22.20 -18.18
N LYS A 415 11.23 23.36 -17.95
CA LYS A 415 12.70 23.52 -17.88
C LYS A 415 13.13 23.38 -16.42
N TYR A 416 13.89 22.33 -16.11
CA TYR A 416 14.34 22.03 -14.76
C TYR A 416 15.62 22.76 -14.39
N GLU A 417 15.73 23.08 -13.10
CA GLU A 417 16.95 23.49 -12.42
C GLU A 417 17.60 22.26 -11.77
N THR A 418 18.91 22.13 -11.81
CA THR A 418 19.61 21.03 -11.13
C THR A 418 19.86 21.38 -9.67
N LEU A 419 19.73 20.38 -8.77
CA LEU A 419 20.05 20.51 -7.35
C LEU A 419 21.57 20.39 -7.09
N GLU A 420 22.37 19.96 -8.08
CA GLU A 420 23.83 19.92 -7.98
C GLU A 420 24.39 21.35 -7.89
N GLY A 421 24.87 21.74 -6.69
CA GLY A 421 25.49 23.04 -6.45
C GLY A 421 24.64 24.08 -5.72
N LEU A 422 23.48 23.69 -5.18
CA LEU A 422 22.68 24.49 -4.23
C LEU A 422 23.33 24.52 -2.84
#